data_f0a6a2e8af54c0a954915f2071eea9b9
#
_entry.id   f0a6a2e8af54c0a954915f2071eea9b9
#
_cell.length_a   1.000
_cell.length_b   1.000
_cell.length_c   1.000
_cell.angle_alpha   90.00
_cell.angle_beta   90.00
_cell.angle_gamma   90.00
#
_symmetry.space_group_name_H-M   'P 1'
#
loop_
_entity.id
_entity.type
_entity.pdbx_description
1 polymer ?
#
loop_
_entity_poly.entity_id
_entity_poly.type
_entity_poly.pdbx_seq_one_letter_code
_entity_poly.pdbx_strand_id
1 'polypeptide(L)'
;MSAIKKGITLVALSLAGCVSQSPQFAVPDVIRFGQDTFVKVTHSQIDEMQHLLYLPEKSEKNPENWQKGILFFLDKNSKNQTLEQRAAFRQASFAKKPELEAKVEIQQNELHSSVIYPPTERFNNVMLEVTRGRNLACGYGQIQFADKREVGKTLAKKSPNLTAYSQEIAKLSLELNQLGWQVQCSK
;
A
#
# COMPACT_ATOMS: atom_id res chain seq x y z
N MET A 1 -80.59 -10.29 19.87
CA MET A 1 -79.27 -10.86 20.19
C MET A 1 -78.29 -10.39 19.13
N SER A 2 -77.53 -9.35 19.44
CA SER A 2 -76.64 -8.67 18.45
C SER A 2 -75.16 -9.04 18.79
N ALA A 3 -74.45 -9.71 17.86
CA ALA A 3 -73.07 -10.12 18.03
C ALA A 3 -72.16 -9.02 17.50
N ILE A 4 -71.39 -8.41 18.41
CA ILE A 4 -70.35 -7.42 18.10
C ILE A 4 -69.09 -8.16 17.68
N LYS A 5 -68.70 -8.08 16.41
CA LYS A 5 -67.36 -8.52 15.89
C LYS A 5 -66.30 -7.48 16.21
N LYS A 6 -65.39 -7.82 17.14
CA LYS A 6 -64.18 -7.00 17.40
C LYS A 6 -63.14 -7.31 16.31
N GLY A 7 -62.85 -6.36 15.44
CA GLY A 7 -61.76 -6.42 14.51
C GLY A 7 -60.42 -6.06 15.22
N ILE A 8 -59.45 -6.97 15.17
CA ILE A 8 -58.09 -6.73 15.65
C ILE A 8 -57.30 -6.21 14.45
N THR A 9 -56.91 -4.92 14.50
CA THR A 9 -56.04 -4.32 13.51
C THR A 9 -54.59 -4.61 13.92
N LEU A 10 -53.91 -5.47 13.16
CA LEU A 10 -52.48 -5.76 13.34
C LEU A 10 -51.67 -4.62 12.69
N VAL A 11 -51.06 -3.77 13.48
CA VAL A 11 -50.11 -2.75 12.99
C VAL A 11 -48.74 -3.42 12.84
N ALA A 12 -48.31 -3.68 11.59
CA ALA A 12 -47.01 -4.15 11.28
C ALA A 12 -46.01 -2.96 11.35
N LEU A 13 -45.21 -2.86 12.40
CA LEU A 13 -44.09 -1.94 12.46
C LEU A 13 -42.96 -2.49 11.56
N SER A 14 -42.75 -1.91 10.40
CA SER A 14 -41.60 -2.13 9.55
C SER A 14 -40.38 -1.38 10.15
N LEU A 15 -39.49 -2.09 10.82
CA LEU A 15 -38.18 -1.60 11.23
C LEU A 15 -37.30 -1.49 9.96
N ALA A 16 -37.27 -0.34 9.35
CA ALA A 16 -36.27 -0.01 8.34
C ALA A 16 -34.91 0.17 9.05
N GLY A 17 -34.17 -0.93 9.19
CA GLY A 17 -32.78 -0.90 9.68
C GLY A 17 -31.91 -0.19 8.65
N CYS A 18 -31.44 1.03 8.97
CA CYS A 18 -30.37 1.66 8.21
C CYS A 18 -29.11 0.81 8.38
N VAL A 19 -28.80 -0.04 7.40
CA VAL A 19 -27.50 -0.71 7.32
C VAL A 19 -26.48 0.36 6.94
N SER A 20 -25.79 0.92 7.94
CA SER A 20 -24.64 1.79 7.72
C SER A 20 -23.53 0.94 7.14
N GLN A 21 -23.25 1.06 5.85
CA GLN A 21 -22.08 0.44 5.25
C GLN A 21 -20.83 1.14 5.76
N SER A 22 -19.88 0.36 6.31
CA SER A 22 -18.56 0.89 6.68
C SER A 22 -17.83 1.40 5.44
N PRO A 23 -17.11 2.53 5.54
CA PRO A 23 -16.36 3.07 4.42
C PRO A 23 -15.41 2.04 3.81
N GLN A 24 -15.33 1.99 2.48
CA GLN A 24 -14.47 1.09 1.74
C GLN A 24 -13.33 1.85 1.07
N PHE A 25 -12.20 1.17 0.84
CA PHE A 25 -11.11 1.75 0.07
C PHE A 25 -11.48 1.84 -1.41
N ALA A 26 -11.18 2.98 -2.02
CA ALA A 26 -11.24 3.21 -3.45
C ALA A 26 -9.88 3.67 -3.95
N VAL A 27 -9.38 3.02 -5.00
CA VAL A 27 -8.11 3.33 -5.67
C VAL A 27 -8.34 3.38 -7.18
N PRO A 28 -7.62 4.25 -7.92
CA PRO A 28 -7.78 4.35 -9.37
C PRO A 28 -7.27 3.08 -10.06
N ASP A 29 -7.76 2.79 -11.27
CA ASP A 29 -7.27 1.68 -12.09
C ASP A 29 -5.95 2.01 -12.80
N VAL A 30 -5.63 3.29 -12.94
CA VAL A 30 -4.45 3.81 -13.63
C VAL A 30 -3.79 4.88 -12.78
N ILE A 31 -2.47 4.84 -12.69
CA ILE A 31 -1.65 5.80 -11.95
C ILE A 31 -0.56 6.33 -12.87
N ARG A 32 -0.36 7.63 -12.89
CA ARG A 32 0.79 8.27 -13.55
C ARG A 32 1.84 8.60 -12.51
N PHE A 33 3.04 8.05 -12.67
CA PHE A 33 4.17 8.28 -11.78
C PHE A 33 5.46 8.44 -12.59
N GLY A 34 6.16 9.56 -12.39
CA GLY A 34 7.27 9.93 -13.23
C GLY A 34 6.82 10.08 -14.70
N GLN A 35 7.48 9.37 -15.58
CA GLN A 35 7.14 9.35 -17.02
C GLN A 35 6.29 8.12 -17.42
N ASP A 36 6.01 7.23 -16.47
CA ASP A 36 5.32 5.98 -16.74
C ASP A 36 3.84 6.05 -16.31
N THR A 37 3.01 5.35 -17.06
CA THR A 37 1.62 5.04 -16.69
C THR A 37 1.59 3.62 -16.16
N PHE A 38 1.03 3.43 -14.97
CA PHE A 38 0.89 2.13 -14.31
C PHE A 38 -0.57 1.70 -14.33
N VAL A 39 -0.82 0.44 -14.68
CA VAL A 39 -2.15 -0.17 -14.72
C VAL A 39 -2.25 -1.29 -13.69
N LYS A 40 -3.43 -1.43 -13.08
CA LYS A 40 -3.69 -2.47 -12.09
C LYS A 40 -3.60 -3.86 -12.71
N VAL A 41 -2.80 -4.73 -12.12
CA VAL A 41 -2.57 -6.11 -12.58
C VAL A 41 -3.16 -7.12 -11.62
N THR A 42 -2.96 -6.91 -10.31
CA THR A 42 -3.53 -7.79 -9.29
C THR A 42 -4.25 -7.02 -8.21
N HIS A 43 -5.25 -7.67 -7.61
CA HIS A 43 -5.92 -7.23 -6.41
C HIS A 43 -6.22 -8.48 -5.59
N SER A 44 -5.57 -8.62 -4.46
CA SER A 44 -5.80 -9.70 -3.51
C SER A 44 -6.24 -9.14 -2.16
N GLN A 45 -7.04 -9.93 -1.44
CA GLN A 45 -7.47 -9.59 -0.09
C GLN A 45 -7.23 -10.80 0.81
N ILE A 46 -6.62 -10.55 1.97
CA ILE A 46 -6.42 -11.51 3.04
C ILE A 46 -6.92 -10.83 4.31
N ASP A 47 -7.98 -11.35 4.90
CA ASP A 47 -8.66 -10.78 6.06
C ASP A 47 -9.04 -9.31 5.84
N GLU A 48 -8.46 -8.41 6.62
CA GLU A 48 -8.69 -6.96 6.56
C GLU A 48 -7.74 -6.22 5.60
N MET A 49 -6.74 -6.93 5.08
CA MET A 49 -5.70 -6.34 4.24
C MET A 49 -5.98 -6.59 2.76
N GLN A 50 -5.87 -5.53 1.98
CA GLN A 50 -5.87 -5.60 0.51
C GLN A 50 -4.47 -5.26 0.00
N HIS A 51 -4.04 -6.00 -1.00
CA HIS A 51 -2.78 -5.80 -1.68
C HIS A 51 -3.03 -5.69 -3.18
N LEU A 52 -2.62 -4.58 -3.78
CA LEU A 52 -2.77 -4.33 -5.20
C LEU A 52 -1.41 -4.08 -5.82
N LEU A 53 -1.19 -4.60 -7.02
CA LEU A 53 0.01 -4.38 -7.83
C LEU A 53 -0.37 -3.71 -9.14
N TYR A 54 0.38 -2.67 -9.46
CA TYR A 54 0.31 -1.94 -10.73
C TYR A 54 1.66 -2.05 -11.43
N LEU A 55 1.64 -2.37 -12.71
CA LEU A 55 2.84 -2.45 -13.55
C LEU A 55 2.78 -1.42 -14.67
N PRO A 56 3.93 -0.99 -15.21
CA PRO A 56 3.95 -0.04 -16.33
C PRO A 56 3.11 -0.56 -17.49
N GLU A 57 2.30 0.30 -18.09
CA GLU A 57 1.38 -0.07 -19.18
C GLU A 57 2.10 -0.72 -20.36
N LYS A 58 3.33 -0.29 -20.63
CA LYS A 58 4.15 -0.79 -21.74
C LYS A 58 5.03 -2.00 -21.38
N SER A 59 4.97 -2.50 -20.13
CA SER A 59 5.72 -3.69 -19.71
C SER A 59 4.91 -4.96 -19.83
N GLU A 60 5.57 -6.11 -19.71
CA GLU A 60 4.91 -7.37 -19.44
C GLU A 60 4.13 -7.29 -18.12
N LYS A 61 2.88 -7.81 -18.11
CA LYS A 61 1.99 -7.79 -16.93
C LYS A 61 2.14 -9.05 -16.09
N ASN A 62 3.38 -9.47 -15.84
CA ASN A 62 3.68 -10.64 -15.04
C ASN A 62 3.84 -10.24 -13.56
N PRO A 63 2.91 -10.62 -12.65
CA PRO A 63 2.98 -10.25 -11.25
C PRO A 63 4.15 -10.91 -10.49
N GLU A 64 4.72 -11.98 -11.03
CA GLU A 64 5.84 -12.70 -10.41
C GLU A 64 7.20 -12.18 -10.87
N ASN A 65 7.25 -11.59 -12.07
CA ASN A 65 8.48 -11.09 -12.67
C ASN A 65 8.30 -9.70 -13.28
N TRP A 66 8.61 -8.67 -12.51
CA TRP A 66 8.51 -7.29 -12.91
C TRP A 66 9.72 -6.48 -12.42
N GLN A 67 10.05 -5.41 -13.10
CA GLN A 67 11.16 -4.52 -12.77
C GLN A 67 10.68 -3.33 -11.93
N LYS A 68 9.66 -2.59 -12.41
CA LYS A 68 9.07 -1.45 -11.72
C LYS A 68 7.63 -1.76 -11.36
N GLY A 69 7.20 -1.33 -10.17
CA GLY A 69 5.81 -1.53 -9.75
C GLY A 69 5.37 -0.51 -8.72
N ILE A 70 4.07 -0.21 -8.74
CA ILE A 70 3.38 0.49 -7.65
C ILE A 70 2.54 -0.53 -6.91
N LEU A 71 2.64 -0.52 -5.58
CA LEU A 71 1.91 -1.42 -4.70
C LEU A 71 1.06 -0.61 -3.74
N PHE A 72 -0.16 -1.08 -3.48
CA PHE A 72 -0.97 -0.59 -2.39
C PHE A 72 -1.12 -1.64 -1.31
N PHE A 73 -1.02 -1.19 -0.08
CA PHE A 73 -1.38 -1.93 1.12
C PHE A 73 -2.49 -1.15 1.81
N LEU A 74 -3.67 -1.76 1.89
CA LEU A 74 -4.87 -1.15 2.46
C LEU A 74 -5.31 -2.05 3.61
N ASP A 75 -5.39 -1.48 4.81
CA ASP A 75 -5.69 -2.21 6.05
C ASP A 75 -6.87 -1.51 6.75
N LYS A 76 -7.96 -2.23 7.02
CA LYS A 76 -9.12 -1.68 7.75
C LYS A 76 -8.75 -1.15 9.13
N ASN A 77 -7.58 -1.57 9.63
CA ASN A 77 -7.01 -1.08 10.88
C ASN A 77 -7.94 -1.27 12.10
N SER A 78 -8.65 -2.38 12.20
CA SER A 78 -9.54 -2.69 13.32
C SER A 78 -8.84 -2.69 14.68
N LYS A 79 -7.50 -2.89 14.68
CA LYS A 79 -6.65 -2.81 15.87
C LYS A 79 -6.25 -1.39 16.25
N ASN A 80 -6.69 -0.38 15.51
CA ASN A 80 -6.39 1.04 15.74
C ASN A 80 -4.89 1.34 15.88
N GLN A 81 -4.05 0.70 15.05
CA GLN A 81 -2.61 0.97 15.05
C GLN A 81 -2.34 2.41 14.63
N THR A 82 -1.51 3.10 15.40
CA THR A 82 -1.08 4.47 15.10
C THR A 82 0.07 4.49 14.07
N LEU A 83 0.35 5.66 13.50
CA LEU A 83 1.51 5.80 12.59
C LEU A 83 2.83 5.53 13.32
N GLU A 84 2.95 5.93 14.60
CA GLU A 84 4.12 5.70 15.44
C GLU A 84 4.35 4.22 15.66
N GLN A 85 3.29 3.44 15.95
CA GLN A 85 3.38 2.00 16.12
C GLN A 85 3.81 1.32 14.82
N ARG A 86 3.26 1.76 13.67
CA ARG A 86 3.65 1.26 12.35
C ARG A 86 5.10 1.62 12.00
N ALA A 87 5.53 2.85 12.31
CA ALA A 87 6.90 3.30 12.14
C ALA A 87 7.88 2.47 13.00
N ALA A 88 7.58 2.31 14.29
CA ALA A 88 8.41 1.53 15.20
C ALA A 88 8.54 0.06 14.77
N PHE A 89 7.43 -0.56 14.33
CA PHE A 89 7.45 -1.92 13.81
C PHE A 89 8.34 -2.04 12.57
N ARG A 90 8.24 -1.07 11.64
CA ARG A 90 9.04 -1.05 10.42
C ARG A 90 10.52 -0.84 10.71
N GLN A 91 10.86 0.12 11.59
CA GLN A 91 12.23 0.35 12.05
C GLN A 91 12.83 -0.89 12.69
N ALA A 92 12.09 -1.55 13.60
CA ALA A 92 12.53 -2.78 14.24
C ALA A 92 12.72 -3.94 13.25
N SER A 93 11.91 -4.00 12.19
CA SER A 93 12.04 -5.00 11.13
C SER A 93 13.29 -4.77 10.27
N PHE A 94 13.59 -3.53 9.94
CA PHE A 94 14.80 -3.17 9.16
C PHE A 94 16.08 -3.32 10.00
N ALA A 95 16.05 -2.98 11.28
CA ALA A 95 17.20 -3.13 12.18
C ALA A 95 17.70 -4.58 12.30
N LYS A 96 16.87 -5.57 12.01
CA LYS A 96 17.25 -6.98 11.96
C LYS A 96 18.03 -7.37 10.70
N LYS A 97 18.17 -6.46 9.74
CA LYS A 97 18.80 -6.67 8.44
C LYS A 97 19.85 -5.58 8.19
N PRO A 98 21.03 -5.70 8.80
CA PRO A 98 22.07 -4.65 8.75
C PRO A 98 22.61 -4.41 7.34
N GLU A 99 22.35 -5.31 6.40
CA GLU A 99 22.69 -5.18 4.99
C GLU A 99 21.82 -4.17 4.23
N LEU A 100 20.68 -3.74 4.79
CA LEU A 100 19.79 -2.74 4.18
C LEU A 100 20.25 -1.32 4.51
N GLU A 101 20.06 -0.40 3.56
CA GLU A 101 20.01 1.03 3.87
C GLU A 101 18.54 1.44 3.96
N ALA A 102 18.05 1.77 5.14
CA ALA A 102 16.66 2.09 5.37
C ALA A 102 16.48 3.35 6.20
N LYS A 103 15.51 4.19 5.80
CA LYS A 103 15.04 5.36 6.54
C LYS A 103 13.54 5.24 6.73
N VAL A 104 13.07 5.50 7.95
CA VAL A 104 11.64 5.53 8.31
C VAL A 104 11.38 6.76 9.14
N GLU A 105 10.42 7.57 8.75
CA GLU A 105 10.07 8.81 9.44
C GLU A 105 8.58 9.11 9.32
N ILE A 106 8.05 9.93 10.23
CA ILE A 106 6.71 10.47 10.15
C ILE A 106 6.85 11.96 9.84
N GLN A 107 6.25 12.40 8.73
CA GLN A 107 6.22 13.78 8.30
C GLN A 107 4.80 14.16 7.88
N GLN A 108 4.31 15.32 8.29
CA GLN A 108 3.00 15.84 7.90
C GLN A 108 1.85 14.82 8.08
N ASN A 109 1.89 14.05 9.18
CA ASN A 109 0.93 12.99 9.48
C ASN A 109 0.89 11.84 8.45
N GLU A 110 2.00 11.60 7.77
CA GLU A 110 2.23 10.45 6.90
C GLU A 110 3.47 9.69 7.33
N LEU A 111 3.43 8.37 7.21
CA LEU A 111 4.57 7.47 7.39
C LEU A 111 5.32 7.37 6.07
N HIS A 112 6.57 7.77 6.07
CA HIS A 112 7.47 7.68 4.93
C HIS A 112 8.55 6.63 5.20
N SER A 113 8.91 5.86 4.18
CA SER A 113 10.15 5.09 4.23
C SER A 113 10.83 5.02 2.87
N SER A 114 12.16 4.91 2.91
CA SER A 114 12.99 4.60 1.76
C SER A 114 13.94 3.47 2.13
N VAL A 115 14.06 2.47 1.27
CA VAL A 115 14.87 1.28 1.53
C VAL A 115 15.62 0.89 0.27
N ILE A 116 16.91 0.62 0.42
CA ILE A 116 17.75 0.01 -0.61
C ILE A 116 18.04 -1.42 -0.17
N TYR A 117 17.54 -2.38 -0.93
CA TYR A 117 17.77 -3.79 -0.71
C TYR A 117 18.96 -4.25 -1.58
N PRO A 118 20.00 -4.85 -1.00
CA PRO A 118 21.09 -5.42 -1.77
C PRO A 118 20.67 -6.67 -2.54
N PRO A 119 21.44 -7.12 -3.53
CA PRO A 119 21.25 -8.41 -4.15
C PRO A 119 21.31 -9.54 -3.13
N THR A 120 20.57 -10.60 -3.38
CA THR A 120 20.62 -11.84 -2.60
C THR A 120 21.03 -13.00 -3.49
N GLU A 121 21.24 -14.19 -2.92
CA GLU A 121 21.50 -15.40 -3.69
C GLU A 121 20.38 -15.72 -4.70
N ARG A 122 19.14 -15.36 -4.34
CA ARG A 122 17.95 -15.60 -5.18
C ARG A 122 17.70 -14.50 -6.20
N PHE A 123 18.03 -13.25 -5.87
CA PHE A 123 17.71 -12.08 -6.71
C PHE A 123 18.97 -11.27 -6.99
N ASN A 124 19.37 -11.23 -8.26
CA ASN A 124 20.56 -10.51 -8.72
C ASN A 124 20.21 -9.06 -9.09
N ASN A 125 19.54 -8.36 -8.19
CA ASN A 125 19.22 -6.95 -8.36
C ASN A 125 19.30 -6.18 -7.04
N VAL A 126 19.58 -4.89 -7.14
CA VAL A 126 19.33 -3.93 -6.07
C VAL A 126 17.91 -3.45 -6.22
N MET A 127 17.11 -3.47 -5.16
CA MET A 127 15.75 -2.92 -5.20
C MET A 127 15.69 -1.61 -4.41
N LEU A 128 15.22 -0.58 -5.08
CA LEU A 128 14.90 0.73 -4.49
C LEU A 128 13.41 0.76 -4.16
N GLU A 129 13.07 1.02 -2.92
CA GLU A 129 11.69 1.07 -2.44
C GLU A 129 11.43 2.38 -1.71
N VAL A 130 10.37 3.07 -2.09
CA VAL A 130 9.89 4.27 -1.39
C VAL A 130 8.42 4.11 -1.08
N THR A 131 8.01 4.55 0.12
CA THR A 131 6.62 4.40 0.57
C THR A 131 6.08 5.67 1.23
N ARG A 132 4.77 5.86 1.09
CA ARG A 132 3.95 6.81 1.87
C ARG A 132 2.74 6.09 2.41
N GLY A 133 2.38 6.34 3.65
CA GLY A 133 1.19 5.76 4.26
C GLY A 133 0.54 6.70 5.25
N ARG A 134 -0.79 6.69 5.34
CA ARG A 134 -1.54 7.50 6.30
C ARG A 134 -2.82 6.83 6.75
N ASN A 135 -3.32 7.27 7.89
CA ASN A 135 -4.64 6.91 8.36
C ASN A 135 -5.72 7.65 7.56
N LEU A 136 -6.79 6.94 7.25
CA LEU A 136 -7.96 7.38 6.48
C LEU A 136 -9.23 7.00 7.26
N ALA A 137 -10.37 7.54 6.89
CA ALA A 137 -11.66 7.19 7.50
C ALA A 137 -12.02 5.69 7.34
N CYS A 138 -11.50 5.02 6.31
CA CYS A 138 -11.70 3.60 6.02
C CYS A 138 -10.58 2.68 6.53
N GLY A 139 -9.57 3.21 7.23
CA GLY A 139 -8.45 2.44 7.76
C GLY A 139 -7.09 3.09 7.48
N TYR A 140 -6.07 2.29 7.19
CA TYR A 140 -4.75 2.74 6.82
C TYR A 140 -4.47 2.42 5.36
N GLY A 141 -4.03 3.41 4.59
CA GLY A 141 -3.61 3.24 3.20
C GLY A 141 -2.11 3.52 3.05
N GLN A 142 -1.44 2.70 2.26
CA GLN A 142 -0.03 2.89 1.90
C GLN A 142 0.13 2.70 0.40
N ILE A 143 0.88 3.61 -0.21
CA ILE A 143 1.40 3.50 -1.57
C ILE A 143 2.90 3.29 -1.51
N GLN A 144 3.40 2.38 -2.31
CA GLN A 144 4.80 2.01 -2.43
C GLN A 144 5.19 1.99 -3.90
N PHE A 145 6.32 2.57 -4.24
CA PHE A 145 6.98 2.38 -5.53
C PHE A 145 8.24 1.55 -5.31
N ALA A 146 8.45 0.56 -6.16
CA ALA A 146 9.63 -0.29 -6.15
C ALA A 146 10.24 -0.38 -7.55
N ASP A 147 11.58 -0.28 -7.61
CA ASP A 147 12.37 -0.37 -8.84
C ASP A 147 13.56 -1.32 -8.63
N LYS A 148 13.59 -2.40 -9.39
CA LYS A 148 14.62 -3.45 -9.35
C LYS A 148 15.66 -3.15 -10.40
N ARG A 149 16.91 -3.02 -9.99
CA ARG A 149 18.07 -2.69 -10.83
C ARG A 149 18.97 -3.92 -10.95
N GLU A 150 19.03 -4.50 -12.13
CA GLU A 150 19.95 -5.59 -12.41
C GLU A 150 21.39 -5.18 -12.12
N VAL A 151 22.12 -6.02 -11.41
CA VAL A 151 23.54 -5.85 -11.16
C VAL A 151 24.34 -6.97 -11.82
N GLY A 152 25.53 -6.65 -12.34
CA GLY A 152 26.39 -7.66 -12.96
C GLY A 152 26.75 -8.78 -11.98
N LYS A 153 26.85 -10.02 -12.47
CA LYS A 153 27.13 -11.23 -11.66
C LYS A 153 28.36 -11.10 -10.76
N THR A 154 29.31 -10.28 -11.13
CA THR A 154 30.54 -10.01 -10.34
C THR A 154 30.26 -9.13 -9.13
N LEU A 155 29.27 -8.23 -9.20
CA LEU A 155 28.88 -7.34 -8.10
C LEU A 155 27.96 -8.03 -7.09
N ALA A 156 27.19 -9.03 -7.50
CA ALA A 156 26.34 -9.82 -6.61
C ALA A 156 27.15 -10.61 -5.55
N LYS A 157 28.42 -10.92 -5.82
CA LYS A 157 29.33 -11.62 -4.88
C LYS A 157 30.11 -10.69 -3.95
N LYS A 158 30.16 -9.39 -4.24
CA LYS A 158 30.75 -8.37 -3.36
C LYS A 158 29.59 -7.54 -2.84
N SER A 159 29.57 -7.22 -1.54
CA SER A 159 28.58 -6.27 -0.99
C SER A 159 28.58 -5.01 -1.86
N PRO A 160 27.50 -4.73 -2.61
CA PRO A 160 27.47 -3.58 -3.49
C PRO A 160 27.58 -2.31 -2.66
N ASN A 161 28.24 -1.31 -3.19
CA ASN A 161 28.20 0.02 -2.59
C ASN A 161 26.80 0.60 -2.77
N LEU A 162 25.92 0.43 -1.78
CA LEU A 162 24.54 0.91 -1.80
C LEU A 162 24.47 2.44 -1.82
N THR A 163 25.50 3.13 -1.32
CA THR A 163 25.60 4.60 -1.33
C THR A 163 25.49 5.18 -2.76
N ALA A 164 25.89 4.40 -3.78
CA ALA A 164 25.71 4.81 -5.17
C ALA A 164 24.25 5.08 -5.56
N TYR A 165 23.28 4.48 -4.84
CA TYR A 165 21.84 4.65 -5.07
C TYR A 165 21.20 5.72 -4.20
N SER A 166 21.95 6.39 -3.30
CA SER A 166 21.38 7.35 -2.34
C SER A 166 20.72 8.55 -3.01
N GLN A 167 21.29 9.07 -4.08
CA GLN A 167 20.70 10.18 -4.84
C GLN A 167 19.43 9.75 -5.58
N GLU A 168 19.44 8.54 -6.12
CA GLU A 168 18.34 8.01 -6.89
C GLU A 168 17.12 7.73 -6.00
N ILE A 169 17.33 7.11 -4.83
CA ILE A 169 16.23 6.84 -3.90
C ILE A 169 15.68 8.15 -3.30
N ALA A 170 16.53 9.15 -3.07
CA ALA A 170 16.07 10.48 -2.64
C ALA A 170 15.18 11.14 -3.69
N LYS A 171 15.54 11.03 -4.98
CA LYS A 171 14.72 11.52 -6.09
C LYS A 171 13.39 10.78 -6.15
N LEU A 172 13.36 9.45 -6.06
CA LEU A 172 12.14 8.66 -6.04
C LEU A 172 11.24 9.03 -4.85
N SER A 173 11.81 9.29 -3.67
CA SER A 173 11.07 9.76 -2.50
C SER A 173 10.40 11.10 -2.76
N LEU A 174 11.10 12.05 -3.37
CA LEU A 174 10.55 13.34 -3.76
C LEU A 174 9.41 13.20 -4.78
N GLU A 175 9.60 12.40 -5.81
CA GLU A 175 8.58 12.14 -6.83
C GLU A 175 7.32 11.50 -6.20
N LEU A 176 7.49 10.53 -5.27
CA LEU A 176 6.37 9.91 -4.58
C LEU A 176 5.65 10.90 -3.66
N ASN A 177 6.38 11.82 -3.03
CA ASN A 177 5.79 12.88 -2.20
C ASN A 177 4.99 13.90 -3.01
N GLN A 178 5.37 14.13 -4.27
CA GLN A 178 4.65 15.02 -5.19
C GLN A 178 3.42 14.35 -5.82
N LEU A 179 3.36 13.02 -5.82
CA LEU A 179 2.18 12.30 -6.28
C LEU A 179 1.00 12.62 -5.38
N GLY A 180 -0.10 13.11 -5.94
CA GLY A 180 -1.35 13.29 -5.21
C GLY A 180 -1.78 11.97 -4.52
N TRP A 181 -2.43 12.08 -3.37
CA TRP A 181 -2.87 10.89 -2.65
C TRP A 181 -3.89 10.08 -3.47
N GLN A 182 -3.64 8.79 -3.66
CA GLN A 182 -4.38 7.94 -4.58
C GLN A 182 -5.47 7.09 -3.91
N VAL A 183 -5.47 6.99 -2.58
CA VAL A 183 -6.45 6.17 -1.84
C VAL A 183 -7.55 7.06 -1.31
N GLN A 184 -8.80 6.74 -1.61
CA GLN A 184 -9.98 7.41 -1.10
C GLN A 184 -10.85 6.44 -0.30
N CYS A 185 -11.75 6.97 0.52
CA CYS A 185 -12.80 6.20 1.17
C CYS A 185 -14.12 6.48 0.47
N SER A 186 -14.74 5.45 -0.09
CA SER A 186 -16.12 5.50 -0.59
C SER A 186 -17.09 5.17 0.53
N LYS A 187 -18.28 5.74 0.46
CA LYS A 187 -19.41 5.37 1.32
C LYS A 187 -20.11 4.14 0.77
#